data_4856959c357ccb569cbb0f670bab600e
#
_entry.id   4856959c357ccb569cbb0f670bab600e
#
_cell.length_a   1.000
_cell.length_b   1.000
_cell.length_c   1.000
_cell.angle_alpha   90.00
_cell.angle_beta   90.00
_cell.angle_gamma   90.00
#
_symmetry.space_group_name_H-M   'P 1'
#
loop_
_entity.id
_entity.type
_entity.pdbx_description
1 polymer ?
#
loop_
_entity_poly.entity_id
_entity_poly.type
_entity_poly.pdbx_seq_one_letter_code
_entity_poly.pdbx_strand_id
1 'polypeptide(L)'
;RDSSTSRGLGDVYKRQLTLMLAVCAAASAETITLKIAHNYDFVTIPNSVIAAADRLNERYAAEGKDIKIEFETDYQRIDWGEYGQNLIFAYKNGDCPDIFSVSDVPTMAAVGMLLDLSDLNQDAFVDGAFTSFTVDGVPYAMPFDLPVRVIYYNKQVLVNYGWTMEEAEALPAKVAAGEFTWEDFVQLCTDVKNAGACTWGLCHRPGSGNDFLDVMRTLGGRYYDENGTLVFNEEGVKRFFQFIYDAANTLEITPHDLSQQGWPAINKMAGDGTSFAYYGPIYSSTYVANAVEKDPQTFADDVAFMMFPVSQYNDKPFVIAGPQGMGICSSTKYPEICKDLFAELANNSYDLLADHANTIFTLSSVKAANELEAITTNPIVADTTYMADYAITEPSVDGLSTYTSLLHNNIVQLELGQITPEEATADMKVQLELNLDDIIFE
;
A
#
# COMPACT_ATOMS: atom_id res chain seq x y z
N ARG A 1 61.50 29.41 -60.27
CA ARG A 1 61.75 28.32 -59.28
C ARG A 1 61.40 28.83 -57.90
N ASP A 2 60.43 28.38 -57.11
CA ASP A 2 59.64 27.21 -57.14
C ASP A 2 58.35 27.51 -56.38
N SER A 3 57.24 27.22 -57.00
CA SER A 3 55.91 27.26 -56.41
C SER A 3 55.45 25.84 -56.09
N SER A 4 55.67 25.34 -54.89
CA SER A 4 55.12 24.03 -54.52
C SER A 4 54.79 23.82 -52.99
N THR A 5 54.77 24.85 -52.17
CA THR A 5 54.51 24.72 -50.72
C THR A 5 53.17 25.31 -50.23
N SER A 6 52.32 25.83 -51.16
CA SER A 6 51.09 26.51 -50.76
C SER A 6 49.81 25.64 -50.84
N ARG A 7 49.87 24.43 -51.40
CA ARG A 7 48.66 23.57 -51.53
C ARG A 7 48.41 22.56 -50.42
N GLY A 8 49.40 22.32 -49.55
CA GLY A 8 49.26 21.33 -48.48
C GLY A 8 48.62 21.84 -47.17
N LEU A 9 48.69 23.14 -46.87
CA LEU A 9 48.17 23.72 -45.64
C LEU A 9 46.66 23.96 -45.69
N GLY A 10 46.10 24.22 -46.87
CA GLY A 10 44.66 24.44 -47.03
C GLY A 10 43.81 23.17 -46.81
N ASP A 11 44.33 22.00 -47.18
CA ASP A 11 43.62 20.74 -47.03
C ASP A 11 43.72 20.16 -45.60
N VAL A 12 44.79 20.44 -44.87
CA VAL A 12 44.93 20.08 -43.45
C VAL A 12 44.01 20.93 -42.59
N TYR A 13 43.88 22.23 -42.87
CA TYR A 13 42.94 23.10 -42.16
C TYR A 13 41.50 22.80 -42.50
N LYS A 14 41.16 22.44 -43.72
CA LYS A 14 39.81 22.01 -44.09
C LYS A 14 39.46 20.68 -43.42
N ARG A 15 40.36 19.70 -43.36
CA ARG A 15 40.12 18.43 -42.63
C ARG A 15 40.03 18.65 -41.12
N GLN A 16 40.84 19.51 -40.52
CA GLN A 16 40.72 19.86 -39.09
C GLN A 16 39.43 20.66 -38.80
N LEU A 17 39.00 21.58 -39.65
CA LEU A 17 37.72 22.29 -39.49
C LEU A 17 36.52 21.32 -39.66
N THR A 18 36.61 20.35 -40.62
CA THR A 18 35.55 19.34 -40.79
C THR A 18 35.52 18.34 -39.64
N LEU A 19 36.68 17.96 -39.06
CA LEU A 19 36.73 17.14 -37.83
C LEU A 19 36.26 17.95 -36.60
N MET A 20 36.63 19.23 -36.46
CA MET A 20 36.12 20.07 -35.37
C MET A 20 34.61 20.37 -35.49
N LEU A 21 34.09 20.53 -36.68
CA LEU A 21 32.65 20.69 -36.92
C LEU A 21 31.89 19.36 -36.73
N ALA A 22 32.52 18.21 -36.97
CA ALA A 22 31.93 16.91 -36.67
C ALA A 22 31.98 16.54 -35.15
N VAL A 23 32.89 17.15 -34.39
CA VAL A 23 32.96 16.96 -32.90
C VAL A 23 32.12 18.00 -32.18
N CYS A 24 31.72 19.12 -32.83
CA CYS A 24 30.85 20.15 -32.23
C CYS A 24 29.35 19.95 -32.51
N ALA A 25 28.97 18.90 -33.22
CA ALA A 25 27.59 18.49 -33.39
C ALA A 25 27.28 17.22 -32.52
N ALA A 26 27.81 17.16 -31.30
CA ALA A 26 27.12 16.43 -30.29
C ALA A 26 25.89 17.29 -29.98
N ALA A 27 24.77 17.00 -30.64
CA ALA A 27 23.49 17.56 -30.25
C ALA A 27 23.36 17.27 -28.74
N SER A 28 23.22 18.32 -27.95
CA SER A 28 22.89 18.11 -26.53
C SER A 28 21.55 17.39 -26.53
N ALA A 29 21.48 16.26 -25.86
CA ALA A 29 20.23 15.53 -25.71
C ALA A 29 19.12 16.49 -25.29
N GLU A 30 17.95 16.36 -25.90
CA GLU A 30 16.77 17.11 -25.47
C GLU A 30 16.44 16.70 -24.03
N THR A 31 16.53 17.65 -23.09
CA THR A 31 16.17 17.39 -21.70
C THR A 31 14.66 17.52 -21.55
N ILE A 32 14.02 16.43 -21.13
CA ILE A 32 12.61 16.37 -20.80
C ILE A 32 12.51 16.32 -19.29
N THR A 33 11.89 17.34 -18.69
CA THR A 33 11.62 17.40 -17.27
C THR A 33 10.20 16.96 -17.01
N LEU A 34 10.03 15.83 -16.32
CA LEU A 34 8.73 15.31 -15.86
C LEU A 34 8.47 15.78 -14.44
N LYS A 35 7.22 16.09 -14.12
CA LYS A 35 6.78 16.35 -12.75
C LYS A 35 6.28 15.05 -12.12
N ILE A 36 6.80 14.68 -10.96
CA ILE A 36 6.34 13.52 -10.17
C ILE A 36 5.84 13.97 -8.81
N ALA A 37 4.60 13.58 -8.45
CA ALA A 37 4.01 13.88 -7.16
C ALA A 37 3.73 12.60 -6.36
N HIS A 38 3.94 12.68 -5.05
CA HIS A 38 3.73 11.57 -4.13
C HIS A 38 3.22 12.06 -2.79
N ASN A 39 2.28 11.30 -2.21
CA ASN A 39 1.76 11.57 -0.88
C ASN A 39 1.98 10.34 -0.02
N TYR A 40 3.00 10.31 0.76
CA TYR A 40 3.29 9.34 1.82
C TYR A 40 4.73 9.43 2.31
N ASP A 41 5.05 8.68 3.40
CA ASP A 41 6.39 8.66 3.98
C ASP A 41 7.41 7.84 3.15
N PHE A 42 6.93 6.83 2.42
CA PHE A 42 7.79 5.93 1.64
C PHE A 42 8.08 6.51 0.26
N VAL A 43 8.99 7.45 0.21
CA VAL A 43 9.47 8.05 -1.07
C VAL A 43 10.24 7.05 -1.95
N THR A 44 10.39 5.81 -1.52
CA THR A 44 10.99 4.73 -2.31
C THR A 44 10.20 4.43 -3.59
N ILE A 45 8.86 4.59 -3.60
CA ILE A 45 8.04 4.44 -4.82
C ILE A 45 8.46 5.46 -5.90
N PRO A 46 8.35 6.79 -5.68
CA PRO A 46 8.75 7.74 -6.70
C PRO A 46 10.25 7.70 -6.99
N ASN A 47 11.09 7.37 -6.00
CA ASN A 47 12.53 7.22 -6.21
C ASN A 47 12.85 6.03 -7.14
N SER A 48 12.06 4.94 -7.12
CA SER A 48 12.22 3.85 -8.08
C SER A 48 11.94 4.31 -9.51
N VAL A 49 10.93 5.17 -9.73
CA VAL A 49 10.64 5.77 -11.05
C VAL A 49 11.80 6.65 -11.51
N ILE A 50 12.35 7.48 -10.62
CA ILE A 50 13.48 8.37 -10.91
C ILE A 50 14.74 7.55 -11.26
N ALA A 51 15.04 6.52 -10.49
CA ALA A 51 16.17 5.62 -10.76
C ALA A 51 16.00 4.81 -12.07
N ALA A 52 14.77 4.42 -12.39
CA ALA A 52 14.47 3.79 -13.68
C ALA A 52 14.71 4.74 -14.87
N ALA A 53 14.51 6.05 -14.69
CA ALA A 53 14.82 7.01 -15.73
C ALA A 53 16.31 7.10 -16.07
N ASP A 54 17.20 6.94 -15.08
CA ASP A 54 18.64 6.90 -15.34
C ASP A 54 18.99 5.71 -16.24
N ARG A 55 18.43 4.53 -15.98
CA ARG A 55 18.61 3.32 -16.82
C ARG A 55 17.97 3.49 -18.19
N LEU A 56 16.79 4.09 -18.26
CA LEU A 56 16.11 4.37 -19.52
C LEU A 56 16.89 5.39 -20.37
N ASN A 57 17.51 6.40 -19.75
CA ASN A 57 18.39 7.35 -20.43
C ASN A 57 19.60 6.66 -21.06
N GLU A 58 20.22 5.71 -20.35
CA GLU A 58 21.33 4.90 -20.90
C GLU A 58 20.86 4.06 -22.09
N ARG A 59 19.68 3.44 -21.98
CA ARG A 59 19.08 2.66 -23.09
C ARG A 59 18.76 3.55 -24.30
N TYR A 60 18.15 4.71 -24.08
CA TYR A 60 17.85 5.67 -25.14
C TYR A 60 19.13 6.14 -25.86
N ALA A 61 20.17 6.43 -25.11
CA ALA A 61 21.46 6.82 -25.69
C ALA A 61 22.07 5.67 -26.54
N ALA A 62 21.96 4.42 -26.07
CA ALA A 62 22.42 3.24 -26.81
C ALA A 62 21.60 3.00 -28.10
N GLU A 63 20.31 3.36 -28.10
CA GLU A 63 19.41 3.32 -29.27
C GLU A 63 19.57 4.54 -30.19
N GLY A 64 20.41 5.52 -29.84
CA GLY A 64 20.62 6.74 -30.60
C GLY A 64 19.50 7.75 -30.47
N LYS A 65 18.70 7.65 -29.43
CA LYS A 65 17.68 8.66 -29.06
C LYS A 65 18.36 9.76 -28.25
N ASP A 66 18.37 10.99 -28.75
CA ASP A 66 18.94 12.17 -28.08
C ASP A 66 17.95 12.76 -27.05
N ILE A 67 17.54 11.94 -26.07
CA ILE A 67 16.59 12.30 -25.01
C ILE A 67 17.27 12.06 -23.65
N LYS A 68 17.11 13.01 -22.72
CA LYS A 68 17.47 12.88 -21.31
C LYS A 68 16.25 13.21 -20.44
N ILE A 69 15.82 12.27 -19.63
CA ILE A 69 14.70 12.44 -18.68
C ILE A 69 15.26 12.93 -17.36
N GLU A 70 14.66 13.99 -16.83
CA GLU A 70 14.91 14.53 -15.48
C GLU A 70 13.58 14.73 -14.76
N PHE A 71 13.61 14.86 -13.42
CA PHE A 71 12.39 15.02 -12.63
C PHE A 71 12.38 16.29 -11.80
N GLU A 72 11.19 16.90 -11.72
CA GLU A 72 10.79 17.82 -10.66
C GLU A 72 9.86 17.06 -9.70
N THR A 73 10.18 17.08 -8.40
CA THR A 73 9.48 16.27 -7.39
C THR A 73 8.59 17.15 -6.52
N ASP A 74 7.36 16.67 -6.23
CA ASP A 74 6.44 17.24 -5.24
C ASP A 74 6.01 16.14 -4.27
N TYR A 75 6.64 16.10 -3.08
CA TYR A 75 6.36 15.11 -2.05
C TYR A 75 5.58 15.76 -0.92
N GLN A 76 4.40 15.22 -0.65
CA GLN A 76 3.46 15.73 0.34
C GLN A 76 3.21 14.68 1.43
N ARG A 77 2.69 15.16 2.57
CA ARG A 77 2.22 14.32 3.66
C ARG A 77 0.96 14.95 4.26
N ILE A 78 -0.13 14.76 3.56
CA ILE A 78 -1.45 15.28 3.91
C ILE A 78 -2.47 14.16 3.88
N ASP A 79 -3.72 14.45 4.25
CA ASP A 79 -4.81 13.49 4.09
C ASP A 79 -4.96 13.03 2.64
N TRP A 80 -5.22 11.74 2.41
CA TRP A 80 -5.31 11.16 1.06
C TRP A 80 -6.48 11.73 0.25
N GLY A 81 -7.61 12.04 0.92
CA GLY A 81 -8.75 12.69 0.26
C GLY A 81 -8.40 14.11 -0.17
N GLU A 82 -7.71 14.88 0.68
CA GLU A 82 -7.21 16.22 0.35
C GLU A 82 -6.21 16.16 -0.80
N TYR A 83 -5.27 15.21 -0.76
CA TYR A 83 -4.30 15.02 -1.85
C TYR A 83 -4.99 14.73 -3.19
N GLY A 84 -5.95 13.80 -3.22
CA GLY A 84 -6.71 13.48 -4.41
C GLY A 84 -7.48 14.67 -4.97
N GLN A 85 -8.12 15.45 -4.11
CA GLN A 85 -8.82 16.68 -4.51
C GLN A 85 -7.86 17.71 -5.09
N ASN A 86 -6.69 17.88 -4.48
CA ASN A 86 -5.65 18.80 -4.97
C ASN A 86 -5.15 18.40 -6.37
N LEU A 87 -4.95 17.10 -6.62
CA LEU A 87 -4.58 16.59 -7.95
C LEU A 87 -5.66 16.84 -8.99
N ILE A 88 -6.94 16.56 -8.66
CA ILE A 88 -8.07 16.82 -9.57
C ILE A 88 -8.18 18.32 -9.87
N PHE A 89 -7.92 19.18 -8.89
CA PHE A 89 -7.92 20.61 -9.07
C PHE A 89 -6.76 21.07 -9.97
N ALA A 90 -5.55 20.53 -9.76
CA ALA A 90 -4.39 20.78 -10.60
C ALA A 90 -4.65 20.34 -12.05
N TYR A 91 -5.26 19.16 -12.24
CA TYR A 91 -5.65 18.66 -13.56
C TYR A 91 -6.61 19.62 -14.30
N LYS A 92 -7.68 20.07 -13.62
CA LYS A 92 -8.66 21.02 -14.19
C LYS A 92 -8.04 22.37 -14.55
N ASN A 93 -6.97 22.76 -13.87
CA ASN A 93 -6.24 24.00 -14.13
C ASN A 93 -5.09 23.84 -15.14
N GLY A 94 -4.83 22.63 -15.64
CA GLY A 94 -3.75 22.35 -16.60
C GLY A 94 -2.35 22.32 -15.99
N ASP A 95 -2.21 22.08 -14.70
CA ASP A 95 -0.95 21.98 -13.94
C ASP A 95 -0.81 20.64 -13.20
N CYS A 96 -1.40 19.58 -13.76
CA CYS A 96 -1.28 18.23 -13.23
C CYS A 96 0.17 17.72 -13.35
N PRO A 97 0.72 17.05 -12.32
CA PRO A 97 1.98 16.31 -12.45
C PRO A 97 1.87 15.25 -13.56
N ASP A 98 2.98 14.91 -14.22
CA ASP A 98 2.99 13.88 -15.26
C ASP A 98 2.75 12.49 -14.70
N ILE A 99 3.37 12.18 -13.53
CA ILE A 99 3.24 10.91 -12.80
C ILE A 99 2.91 11.23 -11.34
N PHE A 100 1.97 10.50 -10.74
CA PHE A 100 1.57 10.74 -9.35
C PHE A 100 1.01 9.50 -8.68
N SER A 101 1.12 9.43 -7.35
CA SER A 101 0.43 8.42 -6.55
C SER A 101 -1.08 8.58 -6.68
N VAL A 102 -1.78 7.50 -6.98
CA VAL A 102 -3.24 7.54 -7.06
C VAL A 102 -3.86 7.38 -5.67
N SER A 103 -5.01 8.03 -5.44
CA SER A 103 -5.78 7.90 -4.19
C SER A 103 -7.14 7.25 -4.43
N ASP A 104 -7.98 7.87 -5.23
CA ASP A 104 -9.33 7.43 -5.59
C ASP A 104 -9.41 7.28 -7.11
N VAL A 105 -9.09 6.08 -7.59
CA VAL A 105 -8.99 5.79 -9.03
C VAL A 105 -10.32 5.98 -9.74
N PRO A 106 -11.49 5.52 -9.23
CA PRO A 106 -12.77 5.77 -9.88
C PRO A 106 -13.06 7.25 -10.09
N THR A 107 -12.93 8.06 -9.05
CA THR A 107 -13.16 9.52 -9.16
C THR A 107 -12.16 10.18 -10.12
N MET A 108 -10.88 9.80 -10.06
CA MET A 108 -9.85 10.33 -10.97
C MET A 108 -10.09 9.92 -12.43
N ALA A 109 -10.52 8.67 -12.67
CA ALA A 109 -10.88 8.17 -13.99
C ALA A 109 -12.14 8.86 -14.53
N ALA A 110 -13.18 9.04 -13.71
CA ALA A 110 -14.42 9.70 -14.09
C ALA A 110 -14.23 11.15 -14.56
N VAL A 111 -13.25 11.87 -14.00
CA VAL A 111 -12.89 13.23 -14.49
C VAL A 111 -11.91 13.19 -15.67
N GLY A 112 -11.49 12.01 -16.13
CA GLY A 112 -10.64 11.81 -17.29
C GLY A 112 -9.16 12.19 -17.09
N MET A 113 -8.68 12.26 -15.83
CA MET A 113 -7.31 12.68 -15.56
C MET A 113 -6.26 11.58 -15.68
N LEU A 114 -6.68 10.31 -15.67
CA LEU A 114 -5.76 9.17 -15.75
C LEU A 114 -5.60 8.67 -17.19
N LEU A 115 -4.38 8.31 -17.54
CA LEU A 115 -4.05 7.68 -18.81
C LEU A 115 -4.35 6.18 -18.74
N ASP A 116 -4.92 5.63 -19.82
CA ASP A 116 -5.12 4.20 -20.04
C ASP A 116 -3.77 3.46 -20.13
N LEU A 117 -3.58 2.42 -19.28
CA LEU A 117 -2.39 1.58 -19.21
C LEU A 117 -2.63 0.15 -19.73
N SER A 118 -3.65 -0.07 -20.54
CA SER A 118 -4.00 -1.41 -21.09
C SER A 118 -2.88 -2.02 -21.93
N ASP A 119 -1.96 -1.21 -22.44
CA ASP A 119 -0.79 -1.63 -23.22
C ASP A 119 0.43 -2.03 -22.34
N LEU A 120 0.38 -1.80 -21.03
CA LEU A 120 1.41 -2.28 -20.12
C LEU A 120 1.35 -3.81 -20.02
N ASN A 121 2.52 -4.48 -20.06
CA ASN A 121 2.61 -5.94 -19.95
C ASN A 121 2.16 -6.42 -18.55
N GLN A 122 0.88 -6.75 -18.41
CA GLN A 122 0.31 -7.21 -17.14
C GLN A 122 0.80 -8.60 -16.72
N ASP A 123 1.31 -9.44 -17.64
CA ASP A 123 1.82 -10.78 -17.33
C ASP A 123 3.06 -10.76 -16.41
N ALA A 124 3.78 -9.64 -16.38
CA ALA A 124 4.92 -9.43 -15.48
C ALA A 124 4.50 -9.29 -14.00
N PHE A 125 3.22 -8.98 -13.75
CA PHE A 125 2.70 -8.69 -12.43
C PHE A 125 2.04 -9.91 -11.77
N VAL A 126 1.96 -9.88 -10.45
CA VAL A 126 1.21 -10.85 -9.65
C VAL A 126 -0.28 -10.77 -10.02
N ASP A 127 -0.95 -11.92 -10.07
CA ASP A 127 -2.36 -12.00 -10.44
C ASP A 127 -3.21 -11.14 -9.50
N GLY A 128 -4.11 -10.34 -10.07
CA GLY A 128 -4.95 -9.44 -9.31
C GLY A 128 -4.31 -8.11 -8.87
N ALA A 129 -3.01 -7.87 -9.12
CA ALA A 129 -2.32 -6.63 -8.70
C ALA A 129 -2.98 -5.35 -9.24
N PHE A 130 -3.62 -5.41 -10.41
CA PHE A 130 -4.32 -4.27 -11.02
C PHE A 130 -5.78 -4.11 -10.56
N THR A 131 -6.33 -5.02 -9.77
CA THR A 131 -7.78 -5.01 -9.43
C THR A 131 -8.21 -3.67 -8.84
N SER A 132 -7.45 -3.12 -7.90
CA SER A 132 -7.76 -1.82 -7.25
C SER A 132 -7.56 -0.61 -8.16
N PHE A 133 -6.93 -0.79 -9.33
CA PHE A 133 -6.60 0.29 -10.27
C PHE A 133 -7.37 0.18 -11.59
N THR A 134 -8.29 -0.76 -11.67
CA THR A 134 -9.09 -1.02 -12.87
C THR A 134 -10.51 -0.49 -12.70
N VAL A 135 -10.95 0.33 -13.65
CA VAL A 135 -12.32 0.86 -13.73
C VAL A 135 -12.88 0.50 -15.12
N ASP A 136 -14.04 -0.14 -15.17
CA ASP A 136 -14.67 -0.58 -16.42
C ASP A 136 -13.76 -1.43 -17.33
N GLY A 137 -12.90 -2.24 -16.71
CA GLY A 137 -11.93 -3.09 -17.42
C GLY A 137 -10.68 -2.39 -17.92
N VAL A 138 -10.49 -1.10 -17.64
CA VAL A 138 -9.31 -0.32 -18.02
C VAL A 138 -8.41 -0.09 -16.81
N PRO A 139 -7.13 -0.52 -16.83
CA PRO A 139 -6.17 -0.22 -15.79
C PRO A 139 -5.65 1.22 -15.92
N TYR A 140 -5.65 1.98 -14.83
CA TYR A 140 -5.29 3.40 -14.79
C TYR A 140 -4.05 3.72 -13.95
N ALA A 141 -3.54 2.75 -13.19
CA ALA A 141 -2.30 2.92 -12.45
C ALA A 141 -1.47 1.64 -12.48
N MET A 142 -0.15 1.81 -12.40
CA MET A 142 0.78 0.69 -12.23
C MET A 142 0.91 0.39 -10.74
N PRO A 143 0.67 -0.86 -10.30
CA PRO A 143 0.95 -1.28 -8.93
C PRO A 143 2.46 -1.40 -8.69
N PHE A 144 2.94 -1.06 -7.49
CA PHE A 144 4.35 -1.12 -7.10
C PHE A 144 4.62 -2.22 -6.09
N ASP A 145 3.71 -2.44 -5.18
CA ASP A 145 3.82 -3.35 -4.05
C ASP A 145 2.52 -4.13 -3.83
N LEU A 146 2.55 -5.08 -2.90
CA LEU A 146 1.39 -5.87 -2.49
C LEU A 146 1.36 -6.02 -0.96
N PRO A 147 1.26 -4.93 -0.20
CA PRO A 147 1.15 -5.04 1.24
C PRO A 147 -0.15 -5.74 1.61
N VAL A 148 -0.01 -6.78 2.43
CA VAL A 148 -1.14 -7.48 3.03
C VAL A 148 -1.50 -6.87 4.38
N ARG A 149 -2.79 -6.88 4.75
CA ARG A 149 -3.24 -6.58 6.09
C ARG A 149 -3.33 -7.88 6.89
N VAL A 150 -2.72 -7.87 8.07
CA VAL A 150 -2.47 -9.06 8.90
C VAL A 150 -2.76 -8.77 10.36
N ILE A 151 -2.78 -9.81 11.17
CA ILE A 151 -2.74 -9.71 12.63
C ILE A 151 -1.30 -9.94 13.07
N TYR A 152 -0.72 -8.96 13.75
CA TYR A 152 0.54 -9.04 14.47
C TYR A 152 0.27 -9.68 15.84
N TYR A 153 1.16 -10.51 16.33
CA TYR A 153 1.12 -10.95 17.70
C TYR A 153 2.51 -11.10 18.30
N ASN A 154 2.63 -10.80 19.60
CA ASN A 154 3.88 -10.88 20.32
C ASN A 154 4.08 -12.30 20.89
N LYS A 155 5.07 -13.02 20.38
CA LYS A 155 5.40 -14.39 20.79
C LYS A 155 5.81 -14.48 22.26
N GLN A 156 6.54 -13.45 22.75
CA GLN A 156 6.97 -13.44 24.15
C GLN A 156 5.80 -13.31 25.13
N VAL A 157 4.72 -12.64 24.74
CA VAL A 157 3.48 -12.62 25.56
C VAL A 157 2.91 -14.03 25.69
N LEU A 158 2.91 -14.84 24.62
CA LEU A 158 2.47 -16.24 24.68
C LEU A 158 3.39 -17.08 25.57
N VAL A 159 4.70 -16.88 25.49
CA VAL A 159 5.67 -17.58 26.36
C VAL A 159 5.45 -17.19 27.81
N ASN A 160 5.22 -15.92 28.11
CA ASN A 160 4.90 -15.43 29.47
C ASN A 160 3.55 -15.99 29.99
N TYR A 161 2.61 -16.27 29.09
CA TYR A 161 1.34 -16.92 29.41
C TYR A 161 1.49 -18.43 29.68
N GLY A 162 2.56 -19.06 29.20
CA GLY A 162 2.87 -20.48 29.47
C GLY A 162 2.99 -21.37 28.23
N TRP A 163 2.96 -20.80 27.01
CA TRP A 163 3.26 -21.54 25.78
C TRP A 163 4.78 -21.72 25.65
N THR A 164 5.18 -22.71 24.89
CA THR A 164 6.56 -22.78 24.37
C THR A 164 6.71 -21.84 23.16
N MET A 165 7.94 -21.46 22.84
CA MET A 165 8.20 -20.66 21.64
C MET A 165 7.75 -21.41 20.36
N GLU A 166 7.96 -22.72 20.30
CA GLU A 166 7.51 -23.57 19.17
C GLU A 166 5.98 -23.52 19.00
N GLU A 167 5.21 -23.56 20.11
CA GLU A 167 3.75 -23.40 20.05
C GLU A 167 3.33 -22.02 19.57
N ALA A 168 4.04 -20.97 19.99
CA ALA A 168 3.79 -19.60 19.53
C ALA A 168 4.10 -19.45 18.04
N GLU A 169 5.21 -20.00 17.56
CA GLU A 169 5.60 -19.98 16.13
C GLU A 169 4.69 -20.84 15.24
N ALA A 170 4.03 -21.86 15.81
CA ALA A 170 3.09 -22.71 15.07
C ALA A 170 1.70 -22.07 14.86
N LEU A 171 1.39 -20.95 15.51
CA LEU A 171 0.07 -20.34 15.46
C LEU A 171 -0.37 -19.95 14.03
N PRO A 172 0.47 -19.34 13.17
CA PRO A 172 0.08 -19.03 11.79
C PRO A 172 -0.32 -20.26 10.97
N ALA A 173 0.36 -21.39 11.17
CA ALA A 173 0.02 -22.63 10.50
C ALA A 173 -1.34 -23.20 10.95
N LYS A 174 -1.69 -23.07 12.23
CA LYS A 174 -3.02 -23.43 12.73
C LYS A 174 -4.13 -22.56 12.14
N VAL A 175 -3.85 -21.25 12.01
CA VAL A 175 -4.77 -20.31 11.32
C VAL A 175 -4.96 -20.73 9.88
N ALA A 176 -3.88 -20.99 9.14
CA ALA A 176 -3.94 -21.42 7.74
C ALA A 176 -4.71 -22.74 7.54
N ALA A 177 -4.60 -23.66 8.50
CA ALA A 177 -5.34 -24.92 8.50
C ALA A 177 -6.82 -24.79 8.93
N GLY A 178 -7.25 -23.60 9.39
CA GLY A 178 -8.59 -23.40 9.95
C GLY A 178 -8.80 -24.03 11.33
N GLU A 179 -7.71 -24.38 12.02
CA GLU A 179 -7.72 -25.00 13.35
C GLU A 179 -7.71 -23.97 14.49
N PHE A 180 -7.64 -22.70 14.16
CA PHE A 180 -7.69 -21.57 15.09
C PHE A 180 -8.64 -20.52 14.51
N THR A 181 -9.71 -20.24 15.23
CA THR A 181 -10.81 -19.38 14.79
C THR A 181 -10.67 -17.95 15.31
N TRP A 182 -11.49 -17.02 14.83
CA TRP A 182 -11.60 -15.67 15.37
C TRP A 182 -12.06 -15.68 16.82
N GLU A 183 -12.96 -16.59 17.16
CA GLU A 183 -13.45 -16.77 18.52
C GLU A 183 -12.32 -17.23 19.45
N ASP A 184 -11.46 -18.17 19.00
CA ASP A 184 -10.25 -18.59 19.72
C ASP A 184 -9.25 -17.44 19.88
N PHE A 185 -9.11 -16.60 18.86
CA PHE A 185 -8.25 -15.42 18.90
C PHE A 185 -8.72 -14.41 19.98
N VAL A 186 -10.01 -14.07 19.99
CA VAL A 186 -10.59 -13.15 20.99
C VAL A 186 -10.47 -13.74 22.39
N GLN A 187 -10.69 -15.06 22.55
CA GLN A 187 -10.51 -15.75 23.80
C GLN A 187 -9.03 -15.71 24.25
N LEU A 188 -8.07 -15.96 23.34
CA LEU A 188 -6.64 -15.88 23.65
C LEU A 188 -6.23 -14.46 24.07
N CYS A 189 -6.70 -13.42 23.38
CA CYS A 189 -6.48 -12.02 23.78
C CYS A 189 -6.96 -11.77 25.23
N THR A 190 -8.12 -12.34 25.58
CA THR A 190 -8.71 -12.23 26.92
C THR A 190 -7.88 -12.97 27.95
N ASP A 191 -7.46 -14.19 27.64
CA ASP A 191 -6.72 -15.06 28.56
C ASP A 191 -5.33 -14.51 28.90
N VAL A 192 -4.55 -14.07 27.86
CA VAL A 192 -3.20 -13.51 28.09
C VAL A 192 -3.25 -12.21 28.90
N LYS A 193 -4.27 -11.37 28.66
CA LYS A 193 -4.50 -10.15 29.45
C LYS A 193 -4.87 -10.48 30.88
N ASN A 194 -5.81 -11.40 31.11
CA ASN A 194 -6.29 -11.78 32.45
C ASN A 194 -5.21 -12.50 33.24
N ALA A 195 -4.31 -13.23 32.61
CA ALA A 195 -3.14 -13.83 33.24
C ALA A 195 -2.03 -12.82 33.58
N GLY A 196 -2.16 -11.57 33.12
CA GLY A 196 -1.15 -10.53 33.34
C GLY A 196 0.11 -10.68 32.44
N ALA A 197 0.01 -11.48 31.38
CA ALA A 197 1.10 -11.63 30.40
C ALA A 197 1.31 -10.39 29.54
N CYS A 198 0.27 -9.57 29.38
CA CYS A 198 0.29 -8.26 28.73
C CYS A 198 -0.72 -7.31 29.41
N THR A 199 -0.68 -6.03 29.07
CA THR A 199 -1.64 -5.04 29.58
C THR A 199 -2.95 -5.10 28.80
N TRP A 200 -2.85 -5.22 27.46
CA TRP A 200 -3.96 -5.27 26.55
C TRP A 200 -3.90 -6.51 25.65
N GLY A 201 -5.04 -7.12 25.40
CA GLY A 201 -5.13 -8.27 24.50
C GLY A 201 -5.04 -7.87 23.03
N LEU A 202 -5.57 -6.70 22.67
CA LEU A 202 -5.67 -6.24 21.29
C LEU A 202 -5.54 -4.72 21.19
N CYS A 203 -4.84 -4.24 20.19
CA CYS A 203 -4.90 -2.85 19.79
C CYS A 203 -5.12 -2.73 18.27
N HIS A 204 -5.48 -1.55 17.81
CA HIS A 204 -5.71 -1.22 16.41
C HIS A 204 -5.27 0.23 16.11
N ARG A 205 -5.41 0.65 14.87
CA ARG A 205 -5.08 2.01 14.42
C ARG A 205 -5.94 3.08 15.13
N PRO A 206 -5.40 4.30 15.33
CA PRO A 206 -6.11 5.36 16.02
C PRO A 206 -7.08 6.16 15.13
N GLY A 207 -7.05 5.95 13.82
CA GLY A 207 -7.84 6.71 12.85
C GLY A 207 -8.60 5.82 11.88
N SER A 208 -9.40 6.41 11.01
CA SER A 208 -10.13 5.72 9.94
C SER A 208 -9.20 4.87 9.07
N GLY A 209 -9.67 3.72 8.61
CA GLY A 209 -8.94 2.86 7.69
C GLY A 209 -9.60 1.52 7.41
N ASN A 210 -9.10 0.87 6.35
CA ASN A 210 -9.68 -0.35 5.83
C ASN A 210 -9.45 -1.58 6.73
N ASP A 211 -8.53 -1.52 7.69
CA ASP A 211 -8.26 -2.61 8.64
C ASP A 211 -9.50 -3.01 9.43
N PHE A 212 -10.39 -2.04 9.71
CA PHE A 212 -11.68 -2.31 10.36
C PHE A 212 -12.63 -3.11 9.47
N LEU A 213 -12.54 -2.93 8.15
CA LEU A 213 -13.35 -3.69 7.18
C LEU A 213 -12.92 -5.16 7.14
N ASP A 214 -11.65 -5.47 7.41
CA ASP A 214 -11.15 -6.84 7.48
C ASP A 214 -11.75 -7.57 8.70
N VAL A 215 -11.81 -6.90 9.85
CA VAL A 215 -12.49 -7.42 11.03
C VAL A 215 -14.00 -7.59 10.77
N MET A 216 -14.62 -6.59 10.12
CA MET A 216 -16.04 -6.67 9.75
C MET A 216 -16.29 -7.86 8.80
N ARG A 217 -15.42 -8.10 7.81
CA ARG A 217 -15.45 -9.26 6.91
C ARG A 217 -15.34 -10.57 7.68
N THR A 218 -14.41 -10.68 8.64
CA THR A 218 -14.25 -11.85 9.51
C THR A 218 -15.55 -12.17 10.26
N LEU A 219 -16.30 -11.13 10.63
CA LEU A 219 -17.62 -11.24 11.28
C LEU A 219 -18.79 -11.36 10.30
N GLY A 220 -18.52 -11.69 9.02
CA GLY A 220 -19.50 -11.92 7.99
C GLY A 220 -20.18 -10.67 7.45
N GLY A 221 -19.57 -9.49 7.65
CA GLY A 221 -19.98 -8.26 7.01
C GLY A 221 -19.38 -8.10 5.62
N ARG A 222 -20.04 -7.31 4.79
CA ARG A 222 -19.53 -6.89 3.48
C ARG A 222 -19.78 -5.40 3.29
N TYR A 223 -19.01 -4.74 2.44
CA TYR A 223 -19.14 -3.31 2.18
C TYR A 223 -19.16 -2.97 0.68
N TYR A 224 -19.09 -3.96 -0.19
CA TYR A 224 -19.34 -3.84 -1.64
C TYR A 224 -19.98 -5.10 -2.20
N ASP A 225 -20.65 -4.95 -3.35
CA ASP A 225 -21.23 -6.04 -4.12
C ASP A 225 -20.29 -6.51 -5.26
N GLU A 226 -20.75 -7.43 -6.09
CA GLU A 226 -19.98 -7.97 -7.22
C GLU A 226 -19.64 -6.93 -8.31
N ASN A 227 -20.33 -5.81 -8.32
CA ASN A 227 -20.10 -4.70 -9.26
C ASN A 227 -19.20 -3.61 -8.68
N GLY A 228 -18.73 -3.75 -7.43
CA GLY A 228 -17.94 -2.73 -6.73
C GLY A 228 -18.78 -1.57 -6.15
N THR A 229 -20.12 -1.72 -6.11
CA THR A 229 -21.02 -0.74 -5.47
C THR A 229 -20.95 -0.90 -3.96
N LEU A 230 -20.89 0.22 -3.22
CA LEU A 230 -20.94 0.19 -1.75
C LEU A 230 -22.21 -0.48 -1.23
N VAL A 231 -22.04 -1.27 -0.18
CA VAL A 231 -23.12 -1.95 0.53
C VAL A 231 -23.05 -1.61 2.02
N PHE A 232 -24.16 -1.19 2.59
CA PHE A 232 -24.38 -1.20 4.03
C PHE A 232 -25.06 -2.52 4.42
N ASN A 233 -24.28 -3.49 4.83
CA ASN A 233 -24.77 -4.76 5.36
C ASN A 233 -25.05 -4.61 6.86
N GLU A 234 -26.31 -4.28 7.23
CA GLU A 234 -26.72 -3.88 8.57
C GLU A 234 -26.31 -4.90 9.65
N GLU A 235 -26.58 -6.18 9.41
CA GLU A 235 -26.24 -7.24 10.37
C GLU A 235 -24.71 -7.45 10.52
N GLY A 236 -23.93 -7.29 9.45
CA GLY A 236 -22.47 -7.37 9.50
C GLY A 236 -21.86 -6.19 10.26
N VAL A 237 -22.33 -4.98 9.98
CA VAL A 237 -21.93 -3.76 10.71
C VAL A 237 -22.30 -3.86 12.19
N LYS A 238 -23.50 -4.35 12.52
CA LYS A 238 -23.92 -4.56 13.91
C LYS A 238 -23.01 -5.53 14.66
N ARG A 239 -22.67 -6.68 14.04
CA ARG A 239 -21.73 -7.64 14.66
C ARG A 239 -20.34 -7.03 14.86
N PHE A 240 -19.87 -6.25 13.92
CA PHE A 240 -18.60 -5.53 14.03
C PHE A 240 -18.65 -4.51 15.18
N PHE A 241 -19.68 -3.69 15.27
CA PHE A 241 -19.84 -2.72 16.36
C PHE A 241 -20.01 -3.39 17.72
N GLN A 242 -20.70 -4.54 17.78
CA GLN A 242 -20.76 -5.35 19.00
C GLN A 242 -19.37 -5.83 19.42
N PHE A 243 -18.54 -6.30 18.48
CA PHE A 243 -17.17 -6.69 18.79
C PHE A 243 -16.34 -5.51 19.34
N ILE A 244 -16.41 -4.34 18.71
CA ILE A 244 -15.69 -3.13 19.18
C ILE A 244 -16.12 -2.76 20.60
N TYR A 245 -17.44 -2.72 20.84
CA TYR A 245 -17.97 -2.42 22.16
C TYR A 245 -17.52 -3.44 23.22
N ASP A 246 -17.64 -4.72 22.90
CA ASP A 246 -17.26 -5.79 23.83
C ASP A 246 -15.75 -5.81 24.11
N ALA A 247 -14.92 -5.60 23.10
CA ALA A 247 -13.47 -5.54 23.25
C ALA A 247 -13.03 -4.45 24.25
N ALA A 248 -13.66 -3.28 24.19
CA ALA A 248 -13.33 -2.18 25.07
C ALA A 248 -14.07 -2.24 26.43
N ASN A 249 -15.38 -2.55 26.46
CA ASN A 249 -16.22 -2.32 27.62
C ASN A 249 -16.61 -3.60 28.39
N THR A 250 -16.61 -4.76 27.75
CA THR A 250 -17.03 -6.03 28.37
C THR A 250 -15.82 -6.92 28.69
N LEU A 251 -14.95 -7.15 27.70
CA LEU A 251 -13.74 -7.96 27.81
C LEU A 251 -12.55 -7.13 28.32
N GLU A 252 -12.62 -5.83 28.11
CA GLU A 252 -11.57 -4.86 28.44
C GLU A 252 -10.19 -5.26 27.85
N ILE A 253 -10.18 -5.90 26.68
CA ILE A 253 -8.94 -6.30 25.97
C ILE A 253 -8.33 -5.17 25.17
N THR A 254 -9.08 -4.08 24.95
CA THR A 254 -8.69 -2.88 24.22
C THR A 254 -8.85 -1.65 25.13
N PRO A 255 -7.93 -0.65 25.11
CA PRO A 255 -8.13 0.58 25.84
C PRO A 255 -9.41 1.31 25.42
N HIS A 256 -10.18 1.84 26.38
CA HIS A 256 -11.41 2.61 26.08
C HIS A 256 -11.17 3.86 25.25
N ASP A 257 -9.96 4.43 25.27
CA ASP A 257 -9.58 5.65 24.56
C ASP A 257 -8.62 5.37 23.41
N LEU A 258 -8.57 4.13 22.90
CA LEU A 258 -7.56 3.71 21.92
C LEU A 258 -7.57 4.62 20.67
N SER A 259 -8.75 4.88 20.12
CA SER A 259 -8.91 5.78 18.96
C SER A 259 -8.55 7.25 19.22
N GLN A 260 -8.35 7.64 20.49
CA GLN A 260 -7.89 8.99 20.86
C GLN A 260 -6.36 9.05 21.09
N GLN A 261 -5.69 7.90 21.06
CA GLN A 261 -4.25 7.83 21.20
C GLN A 261 -3.55 8.15 19.87
N GLY A 262 -2.29 8.57 19.95
CA GLY A 262 -1.50 8.83 18.74
C GLY A 262 -0.78 7.59 18.24
N TRP A 263 -0.42 7.56 16.96
CA TRP A 263 0.36 6.49 16.34
C TRP A 263 1.61 6.05 17.12
N PRO A 264 2.42 6.95 17.75
CA PRO A 264 3.57 6.52 18.52
C PRO A 264 3.22 5.59 19.69
N ALA A 265 2.09 5.83 20.36
CA ALA A 265 1.63 4.98 21.47
C ALA A 265 1.16 3.60 20.95
N ILE A 266 0.38 3.59 19.85
CA ILE A 266 -0.10 2.36 19.23
C ILE A 266 1.07 1.50 18.73
N ASN A 267 2.00 2.09 17.99
CA ASN A 267 3.17 1.38 17.47
C ASN A 267 4.02 0.79 18.60
N LYS A 268 4.19 1.55 19.68
CA LYS A 268 4.93 1.04 20.86
C LYS A 268 4.21 -0.14 21.51
N MET A 269 2.90 -0.04 21.75
CA MET A 269 2.12 -1.14 22.36
C MET A 269 2.16 -2.41 21.51
N ALA A 270 2.09 -2.27 20.17
CA ALA A 270 2.16 -3.39 19.25
C ALA A 270 3.55 -4.06 19.23
N GLY A 271 4.63 -3.29 19.44
CA GLY A 271 6.01 -3.79 19.34
C GLY A 271 6.61 -4.32 20.64
N ASP A 272 6.25 -3.77 21.80
CA ASP A 272 6.89 -4.10 23.09
C ASP A 272 6.14 -5.15 23.94
N GLY A 273 5.04 -5.68 23.41
CA GLY A 273 4.21 -6.66 24.13
C GLY A 273 3.29 -6.04 25.19
N THR A 274 3.17 -4.71 25.25
CA THR A 274 2.13 -4.04 26.06
C THR A 274 0.73 -4.47 25.56
N SER A 275 0.55 -4.60 24.23
CA SER A 275 -0.57 -5.31 23.62
C SER A 275 -0.10 -6.67 23.10
N PHE A 276 -0.88 -7.72 23.30
CA PHE A 276 -0.60 -9.04 22.74
C PHE A 276 -0.70 -9.00 21.21
N ALA A 277 -1.74 -8.39 20.68
CA ALA A 277 -2.00 -8.35 19.24
C ALA A 277 -2.31 -6.94 18.73
N TYR A 278 -2.08 -6.76 17.43
CA TYR A 278 -2.44 -5.58 16.63
C TYR A 278 -2.85 -6.06 15.25
N TYR A 279 -3.85 -5.46 14.62
CA TYR A 279 -4.17 -5.72 13.21
C TYR A 279 -3.94 -4.47 12.35
N GLY A 280 -3.36 -4.69 11.18
CA GLY A 280 -3.01 -3.61 10.26
C GLY A 280 -2.15 -4.07 9.10
N PRO A 281 -1.75 -3.15 8.22
CA PRO A 281 -0.93 -3.49 7.06
C PRO A 281 0.49 -3.89 7.48
N ILE A 282 1.07 -4.84 6.74
CA ILE A 282 2.41 -5.38 7.03
C ILE A 282 3.51 -4.32 7.06
N TYR A 283 3.39 -3.26 6.26
CA TYR A 283 4.36 -2.15 6.27
C TYR A 283 4.37 -1.36 7.58
N SER A 284 3.34 -1.49 8.43
CA SER A 284 3.38 -0.94 9.79
C SER A 284 4.50 -1.53 10.63
N SER A 285 5.07 -2.69 10.25
CA SER A 285 6.24 -3.29 10.89
C SER A 285 7.42 -2.32 10.98
N THR A 286 7.63 -1.47 9.95
CA THR A 286 8.66 -0.43 9.98
C THR A 286 8.45 0.55 11.13
N TYR A 287 7.23 1.03 11.32
CA TYR A 287 6.91 1.99 12.38
C TYR A 287 6.91 1.34 13.76
N VAL A 288 6.39 0.11 13.84
CA VAL A 288 6.33 -0.67 15.08
C VAL A 288 7.74 -1.03 15.56
N ALA A 289 8.60 -1.54 14.66
CA ALA A 289 10.00 -1.84 14.98
C ALA A 289 10.78 -0.59 15.43
N ASN A 290 10.63 0.52 14.71
CA ASN A 290 11.25 1.79 15.08
C ASN A 290 10.77 2.33 16.44
N ALA A 291 9.49 2.15 16.79
CA ALA A 291 8.94 2.60 18.07
C ALA A 291 9.51 1.83 19.27
N VAL A 292 10.08 0.65 19.04
CA VAL A 292 10.74 -0.19 20.06
C VAL A 292 12.25 -0.31 19.84
N GLU A 293 12.82 0.51 18.96
CA GLU A 293 14.25 0.58 18.65
C GLU A 293 14.86 -0.77 18.21
N LYS A 294 14.11 -1.55 17.42
CA LYS A 294 14.54 -2.84 16.88
C LYS A 294 14.80 -2.75 15.37
N ASP A 295 15.78 -3.51 14.92
CA ASP A 295 15.92 -3.83 13.50
C ASP A 295 14.94 -4.96 13.08
N PRO A 296 14.73 -5.19 11.76
CA PRO A 296 13.77 -6.17 11.28
C PRO A 296 13.99 -7.59 11.80
N GLN A 297 15.25 -8.01 11.98
CA GLN A 297 15.56 -9.36 12.46
C GLN A 297 15.13 -9.52 13.92
N THR A 298 15.61 -8.61 14.78
CA THR A 298 15.27 -8.64 16.23
C THR A 298 13.78 -8.34 16.48
N PHE A 299 13.12 -7.63 15.57
CA PHE A 299 11.68 -7.47 15.62
C PHE A 299 10.95 -8.80 15.31
N ALA A 300 11.37 -9.52 14.26
CA ALA A 300 10.80 -10.82 13.90
C ALA A 300 11.06 -11.92 14.93
N ASP A 301 12.08 -11.78 15.80
CA ASP A 301 12.31 -12.71 16.93
C ASP A 301 11.17 -12.66 17.94
N ASP A 302 10.55 -11.49 18.16
CA ASP A 302 9.49 -11.29 19.16
C ASP A 302 8.08 -11.22 18.57
N VAL A 303 7.92 -10.65 17.38
CA VAL A 303 6.63 -10.40 16.73
C VAL A 303 6.49 -11.30 15.51
N ALA A 304 5.36 -11.95 15.39
CA ALA A 304 5.00 -12.74 14.21
C ALA A 304 3.65 -12.28 13.65
N PHE A 305 3.28 -12.85 12.51
CA PHE A 305 2.14 -12.43 11.71
C PHE A 305 1.23 -13.62 11.43
N MET A 306 -0.06 -13.40 11.47
CA MET A 306 -1.05 -14.38 11.05
C MET A 306 -2.14 -13.72 10.20
N MET A 307 -2.79 -14.51 9.37
CA MET A 307 -3.96 -14.11 8.60
C MET A 307 -5.16 -13.85 9.53
N PHE A 308 -6.19 -13.17 9.02
CA PHE A 308 -7.51 -13.17 9.65
C PHE A 308 -8.05 -14.60 9.61
N PRO A 309 -8.36 -15.18 10.78
CA PRO A 309 -8.75 -16.60 10.87
C PRO A 309 -10.19 -16.83 10.40
N VAL A 310 -10.53 -18.08 10.21
CA VAL A 310 -11.92 -18.50 10.04
C VAL A 310 -12.77 -18.10 11.26
N SER A 311 -14.07 -17.93 11.04
CA SER A 311 -15.05 -17.66 12.10
C SER A 311 -16.33 -18.42 11.83
N GLN A 312 -17.31 -18.33 12.73
CA GLN A 312 -18.65 -18.87 12.46
C GLN A 312 -19.35 -18.23 11.25
N TYR A 313 -18.81 -17.11 10.72
CA TYR A 313 -19.36 -16.35 9.58
C TYR A 313 -18.48 -16.40 8.33
N ASN A 314 -17.24 -16.85 8.46
CA ASN A 314 -16.28 -16.91 7.36
C ASN A 314 -15.49 -18.23 7.43
N ASP A 315 -15.60 -19.05 6.42
CA ASP A 315 -15.09 -20.44 6.38
C ASP A 315 -13.63 -20.56 5.89
N LYS A 316 -13.01 -19.45 5.51
CA LYS A 316 -11.64 -19.42 5.00
C LYS A 316 -10.81 -18.34 5.67
N PRO A 317 -9.56 -18.64 6.10
CA PRO A 317 -8.66 -17.59 6.49
C PRO A 317 -8.30 -16.71 5.28
N PHE A 318 -7.98 -15.44 5.50
CA PHE A 318 -7.66 -14.52 4.42
C PHE A 318 -6.72 -13.40 4.87
N VAL A 319 -6.11 -12.76 3.91
CA VAL A 319 -5.51 -11.42 4.01
C VAL A 319 -6.05 -10.55 2.89
N ILE A 320 -6.08 -9.24 3.10
CA ILE A 320 -6.41 -8.30 2.04
C ILE A 320 -5.11 -7.67 1.53
N ALA A 321 -4.86 -7.79 0.22
CA ALA A 321 -3.77 -7.11 -0.44
C ALA A 321 -4.26 -5.72 -0.91
N GLY A 322 -3.54 -4.68 -0.50
CA GLY A 322 -3.85 -3.28 -0.81
C GLY A 322 -2.68 -2.59 -1.52
N PRO A 323 -2.47 -2.84 -2.82
CA PRO A 323 -1.33 -2.29 -3.54
C PRO A 323 -1.32 -0.77 -3.55
N GLN A 324 -0.13 -0.18 -3.50
CA GLN A 324 0.08 1.22 -3.81
C GLN A 324 0.46 1.36 -5.27
N GLY A 325 0.01 2.42 -5.92
CA GLY A 325 0.22 2.60 -7.35
C GLY A 325 0.45 4.03 -7.77
N MET A 326 1.04 4.19 -8.94
CA MET A 326 1.19 5.49 -9.60
C MET A 326 0.45 5.51 -10.94
N GLY A 327 -0.25 6.62 -11.19
CA GLY A 327 -0.92 6.92 -12.45
C GLY A 327 -0.12 7.91 -13.28
N ILE A 328 -0.46 7.95 -14.56
CA ILE A 328 0.05 8.94 -15.53
C ILE A 328 -1.08 9.92 -15.82
N CYS A 329 -0.78 11.21 -15.80
CA CYS A 329 -1.74 12.24 -16.20
C CYS A 329 -2.11 12.12 -17.70
N SER A 330 -3.40 12.06 -18.01
CA SER A 330 -3.88 11.99 -19.41
C SER A 330 -3.51 13.22 -20.24
N SER A 331 -3.26 14.36 -19.59
CA SER A 331 -2.86 15.61 -20.24
C SER A 331 -1.34 15.84 -20.29
N THR A 332 -0.52 14.86 -19.87
CA THR A 332 0.95 14.95 -20.02
C THR A 332 1.35 15.15 -21.46
N LYS A 333 2.43 15.91 -21.69
CA LYS A 333 3.01 16.08 -23.03
C LYS A 333 3.87 14.88 -23.46
N TYR A 334 4.17 13.97 -22.52
CA TYR A 334 5.12 12.88 -22.69
C TYR A 334 4.55 11.51 -22.32
N PRO A 335 3.35 11.14 -22.82
CA PRO A 335 2.68 9.89 -22.40
C PRO A 335 3.52 8.66 -22.69
N GLU A 336 4.19 8.57 -23.85
CA GLU A 336 5.01 7.42 -24.22
C GLU A 336 6.25 7.28 -23.32
N ILE A 337 6.88 8.38 -22.92
CA ILE A 337 8.03 8.36 -22.00
C ILE A 337 7.59 7.89 -20.61
N CYS A 338 6.46 8.35 -20.12
CA CYS A 338 5.91 7.90 -18.84
C CYS A 338 5.56 6.39 -18.88
N LYS A 339 5.00 5.90 -19.98
CA LYS A 339 4.75 4.46 -20.19
C LYS A 339 6.05 3.66 -20.32
N ASP A 340 7.06 4.17 -21.02
CA ASP A 340 8.38 3.54 -21.13
C ASP A 340 9.06 3.41 -19.75
N LEU A 341 8.87 4.39 -18.83
CA LEU A 341 9.36 4.32 -17.46
C LEU A 341 8.67 3.18 -16.67
N PHE A 342 7.37 3.04 -16.80
CA PHE A 342 6.63 1.96 -16.13
C PHE A 342 7.01 0.60 -16.72
N ALA A 343 7.15 0.50 -18.03
CA ALA A 343 7.63 -0.71 -18.69
C ALA A 343 9.08 -1.05 -18.31
N GLU A 344 9.95 -0.04 -18.13
CA GLU A 344 11.32 -0.22 -17.65
C GLU A 344 11.33 -0.83 -16.24
N LEU A 345 10.53 -0.29 -15.32
CA LEU A 345 10.39 -0.84 -13.96
C LEU A 345 9.89 -2.29 -13.98
N ALA A 346 8.86 -2.58 -14.76
CA ALA A 346 8.25 -3.91 -14.78
C ALA A 346 9.15 -5.00 -15.41
N ASN A 347 9.94 -4.66 -16.44
CA ASN A 347 10.62 -5.66 -17.26
C ASN A 347 12.13 -5.69 -17.10
N ASN A 348 12.79 -4.58 -16.74
CA ASN A 348 14.25 -4.48 -16.74
C ASN A 348 14.84 -3.97 -15.42
N SER A 349 14.07 -3.21 -14.66
CA SER A 349 14.50 -2.52 -13.44
C SER A 349 13.68 -2.92 -12.21
N TYR A 350 13.13 -4.12 -12.22
CA TYR A 350 12.31 -4.67 -11.14
C TYR A 350 13.06 -4.85 -9.81
N ASP A 351 14.40 -4.85 -9.83
CA ASP A 351 15.23 -4.77 -8.64
C ASP A 351 14.97 -3.51 -7.81
N LEU A 352 14.64 -2.39 -8.46
CA LEU A 352 14.23 -1.15 -7.76
C LEU A 352 12.89 -1.32 -7.03
N LEU A 353 11.98 -2.13 -7.59
CA LEU A 353 10.72 -2.48 -6.94
C LEU A 353 10.95 -3.49 -5.79
N ALA A 354 11.91 -4.39 -5.94
CA ALA A 354 12.31 -5.28 -4.85
C ALA A 354 12.92 -4.50 -3.68
N ASP A 355 13.76 -3.51 -3.94
CA ASP A 355 14.34 -2.65 -2.90
C ASP A 355 13.24 -1.85 -2.16
N HIS A 356 12.24 -1.34 -2.90
CA HIS A 356 11.08 -0.71 -2.30
C HIS A 356 10.32 -1.70 -1.41
N ALA A 357 9.92 -2.85 -1.95
CA ALA A 357 9.15 -3.87 -1.24
C ALA A 357 9.89 -4.38 0.01
N ASN A 358 11.21 -4.60 -0.09
CA ASN A 358 12.05 -4.96 1.04
C ASN A 358 12.07 -3.88 2.14
N THR A 359 12.05 -2.60 1.76
CA THR A 359 12.05 -1.46 2.72
C THR A 359 10.76 -1.41 3.54
N ILE A 360 9.64 -1.82 2.97
CA ILE A 360 8.32 -1.81 3.63
C ILE A 360 7.82 -3.20 4.02
N PHE A 361 8.71 -4.20 3.97
CA PHE A 361 8.43 -5.58 4.40
C PHE A 361 7.25 -6.24 3.70
N THR A 362 7.15 -6.06 2.38
CA THR A 362 6.08 -6.63 1.57
C THR A 362 6.60 -7.34 0.34
N LEU A 363 5.70 -7.97 -0.42
CA LEU A 363 5.98 -8.44 -1.76
C LEU A 363 5.90 -7.27 -2.75
N SER A 364 6.69 -7.35 -3.83
CA SER A 364 6.51 -6.50 -5.00
C SER A 364 5.29 -6.95 -5.81
N SER A 365 4.66 -6.02 -6.50
CA SER A 365 3.64 -6.36 -7.50
C SER A 365 4.21 -7.09 -8.73
N VAL A 366 5.52 -6.98 -9.00
CA VAL A 366 6.21 -7.62 -10.13
C VAL A 366 6.77 -8.98 -9.72
N LYS A 367 6.37 -10.04 -10.42
CA LYS A 367 6.74 -11.44 -10.12
C LYS A 367 8.26 -11.64 -9.99
N ALA A 368 9.02 -11.14 -10.96
CA ALA A 368 10.48 -11.31 -10.99
C ALA A 368 11.20 -10.61 -9.82
N ALA A 369 10.65 -9.53 -9.29
CA ALA A 369 11.20 -8.84 -8.13
C ALA A 369 11.16 -9.72 -6.87
N ASN A 370 10.12 -10.53 -6.72
CA ASN A 370 9.91 -11.39 -5.55
C ASN A 370 10.88 -12.60 -5.51
N GLU A 371 11.58 -12.89 -6.60
CA GLU A 371 12.60 -13.95 -6.67
C GLU A 371 13.99 -13.46 -6.23
N LEU A 372 14.17 -12.15 -6.04
CA LEU A 372 15.46 -11.58 -5.68
C LEU A 372 15.81 -11.80 -4.20
N GLU A 373 17.11 -11.94 -3.93
CA GLU A 373 17.64 -12.18 -2.58
C GLU A 373 17.16 -11.12 -1.57
N ALA A 374 17.03 -9.87 -1.98
CA ALA A 374 16.54 -8.79 -1.13
C ALA A 374 15.17 -9.08 -0.52
N ILE A 375 14.28 -9.75 -1.23
CA ILE A 375 12.95 -10.16 -0.77
C ILE A 375 13.02 -11.50 -0.03
N THR A 376 13.65 -12.51 -0.64
CA THR A 376 13.61 -13.90 -0.14
C THR A 376 14.37 -14.13 1.17
N THR A 377 15.27 -13.22 1.54
CA THR A 377 16.03 -13.28 2.80
C THR A 377 15.52 -12.33 3.88
N ASN A 378 14.54 -11.47 3.56
CA ASN A 378 13.93 -10.62 4.58
C ASN A 378 13.07 -11.47 5.52
N PRO A 379 13.34 -11.49 6.85
CA PRO A 379 12.65 -12.39 7.76
C PRO A 379 11.14 -12.11 7.85
N ILE A 380 10.72 -10.85 7.79
CA ILE A 380 9.30 -10.47 7.85
C ILE A 380 8.58 -10.89 6.58
N VAL A 381 9.20 -10.69 5.41
CA VAL A 381 8.61 -11.12 4.13
C VAL A 381 8.55 -12.64 4.03
N ALA A 382 9.62 -13.33 4.43
CA ALA A 382 9.68 -14.80 4.41
C ALA A 382 8.54 -15.41 5.25
N ASP A 383 8.25 -14.85 6.42
CA ASP A 383 7.18 -15.31 7.30
C ASP A 383 5.77 -15.06 6.77
N THR A 384 5.62 -14.18 5.78
CA THR A 384 4.31 -13.80 5.22
C THR A 384 4.09 -14.25 3.77
N THR A 385 5.11 -14.78 3.09
CA THR A 385 5.04 -15.19 1.68
C THR A 385 3.91 -16.18 1.41
N TYR A 386 3.65 -17.14 2.31
CA TYR A 386 2.57 -18.13 2.19
C TYR A 386 1.18 -17.49 2.15
N MET A 387 1.02 -16.28 2.66
CA MET A 387 -0.26 -15.57 2.70
C MET A 387 -0.73 -15.13 1.30
N ALA A 388 0.16 -15.11 0.31
CA ALA A 388 -0.18 -14.78 -1.07
C ALA A 388 -1.27 -15.71 -1.63
N ASP A 389 -1.29 -16.98 -1.23
CA ASP A 389 -2.31 -17.96 -1.66
C ASP A 389 -3.70 -17.70 -1.06
N TYR A 390 -3.78 -16.84 -0.04
CA TYR A 390 -4.99 -16.46 0.69
C TYR A 390 -5.36 -14.99 0.48
N ALA A 391 -4.61 -14.28 -0.37
CA ALA A 391 -4.78 -12.85 -0.58
C ALA A 391 -6.03 -12.57 -1.42
N ILE A 392 -6.84 -11.63 -0.93
CA ILE A 392 -7.96 -11.05 -1.64
C ILE A 392 -7.53 -9.64 -2.08
N THR A 393 -7.60 -9.37 -3.38
CA THR A 393 -7.48 -8.02 -3.92
C THR A 393 -8.88 -7.44 -4.11
N GLU A 394 -9.10 -6.26 -3.55
CA GLU A 394 -10.41 -5.63 -3.57
C GLU A 394 -10.52 -4.64 -4.73
N PRO A 395 -11.69 -4.49 -5.36
CA PRO A 395 -11.91 -3.45 -6.36
C PRO A 395 -11.78 -2.07 -5.72
N SER A 396 -11.53 -1.08 -6.54
CA SER A 396 -11.72 0.30 -6.11
C SER A 396 -13.23 0.57 -5.98
N VAL A 397 -13.63 1.12 -4.83
CA VAL A 397 -15.04 1.34 -4.47
C VAL A 397 -15.25 2.83 -4.24
N ASP A 398 -16.13 3.44 -5.02
CA ASP A 398 -16.46 4.87 -4.87
C ASP A 398 -17.14 5.12 -3.50
N GLY A 399 -16.81 6.23 -2.85
CA GLY A 399 -17.34 6.59 -1.53
C GLY A 399 -16.74 5.81 -0.35
N LEU A 400 -15.78 4.89 -0.55
CA LEU A 400 -15.19 4.08 0.52
C LEU A 400 -14.55 4.91 1.62
N SER A 401 -13.91 6.02 1.29
CA SER A 401 -13.31 6.95 2.27
C SER A 401 -14.38 7.55 3.20
N THR A 402 -15.53 7.92 2.67
CA THR A 402 -16.67 8.41 3.46
C THR A 402 -17.21 7.28 4.35
N TYR A 403 -17.39 6.08 3.80
CA TYR A 403 -17.85 4.92 4.55
C TYR A 403 -16.94 4.60 5.76
N THR A 404 -15.63 4.52 5.55
CA THR A 404 -14.67 4.21 6.62
C THR A 404 -14.55 5.33 7.65
N SER A 405 -14.71 6.59 7.24
CA SER A 405 -14.72 7.73 8.16
C SER A 405 -15.96 7.70 9.08
N LEU A 406 -17.14 7.41 8.53
CA LEU A 406 -18.37 7.26 9.31
C LEU A 406 -18.32 6.04 10.23
N LEU A 407 -17.75 4.93 9.75
CA LEU A 407 -17.50 3.74 10.57
C LEU A 407 -16.63 4.09 11.79
N HIS A 408 -15.51 4.79 11.56
CA HIS A 408 -14.57 5.18 12.61
C HIS A 408 -15.18 6.17 13.62
N ASN A 409 -16.02 7.11 13.19
CA ASN A 409 -16.71 8.02 14.10
C ASN A 409 -17.56 7.26 15.14
N ASN A 410 -18.20 6.16 14.72
CA ASN A 410 -18.95 5.28 15.61
C ASN A 410 -18.05 4.42 16.49
N ILE A 411 -16.90 3.92 15.96
CA ILE A 411 -15.90 3.17 16.74
C ILE A 411 -15.46 3.98 17.97
N VAL A 412 -15.10 5.26 17.79
CA VAL A 412 -14.68 6.15 18.89
C VAL A 412 -15.72 6.21 20.00
N GLN A 413 -16.99 6.34 19.66
CA GLN A 413 -18.08 6.45 20.65
C GLN A 413 -18.37 5.10 21.33
N LEU A 414 -18.26 4.00 20.59
CA LEU A 414 -18.42 2.63 21.13
C LEU A 414 -17.30 2.30 22.12
N GLU A 415 -16.04 2.60 21.81
CA GLU A 415 -14.92 2.40 22.72
C GLU A 415 -15.12 3.14 24.05
N LEU A 416 -15.57 4.39 23.97
CA LEU A 416 -15.87 5.22 25.15
C LEU A 416 -17.14 4.79 25.91
N GLY A 417 -17.89 3.80 25.42
CA GLY A 417 -19.15 3.37 26.00
C GLY A 417 -20.24 4.44 25.94
N GLN A 418 -20.13 5.40 25.02
CA GLN A 418 -21.09 6.52 24.89
C GLN A 418 -22.37 6.13 24.15
N ILE A 419 -22.28 5.16 23.26
CA ILE A 419 -23.42 4.62 22.50
C ILE A 419 -23.38 3.08 22.52
N THR A 420 -24.54 2.48 22.28
CA THR A 420 -24.67 1.03 22.09
C THR A 420 -24.39 0.62 20.65
N PRO A 421 -24.08 -0.65 20.36
CA PRO A 421 -23.94 -1.16 18.99
C PRO A 421 -25.17 -0.93 18.12
N GLU A 422 -26.36 -1.00 18.68
CA GLU A 422 -27.62 -0.70 18.00
C GLU A 422 -27.72 0.78 17.59
N GLU A 423 -27.37 1.68 18.50
CA GLU A 423 -27.36 3.14 18.23
C GLU A 423 -26.31 3.49 17.18
N ALA A 424 -25.11 2.92 17.27
CA ALA A 424 -24.04 3.10 16.28
C ALA A 424 -24.46 2.62 14.88
N THR A 425 -25.12 1.46 14.79
CA THR A 425 -25.61 0.90 13.53
C THR A 425 -26.68 1.81 12.90
N ALA A 426 -27.62 2.30 13.73
CA ALA A 426 -28.65 3.20 13.26
C ALA A 426 -28.09 4.57 12.83
N ASP A 427 -27.14 5.14 13.58
CA ASP A 427 -26.46 6.38 13.21
C ASP A 427 -25.71 6.23 11.89
N MET A 428 -24.89 5.17 11.75
CA MET A 428 -24.13 4.92 10.53
C MET A 428 -25.03 4.83 9.29
N LYS A 429 -26.18 4.14 9.41
CA LYS A 429 -27.16 4.04 8.32
C LYS A 429 -27.66 5.40 7.87
N VAL A 430 -28.09 6.23 8.83
CA VAL A 430 -28.57 7.59 8.57
C VAL A 430 -27.49 8.46 7.94
N GLN A 431 -26.25 8.39 8.46
CA GLN A 431 -25.13 9.17 7.92
C GLN A 431 -24.76 8.74 6.50
N LEU A 432 -24.81 7.45 6.19
CA LEU A 432 -24.56 6.96 4.84
C LEU A 432 -25.66 7.43 3.86
N GLU A 433 -26.94 7.38 4.24
CA GLU A 433 -28.05 7.89 3.44
C GLU A 433 -27.93 9.41 3.14
N LEU A 434 -27.28 10.17 4.03
CA LEU A 434 -27.10 11.61 3.87
C LEU A 434 -25.87 12.00 3.05
N ASN A 435 -24.86 11.13 2.99
CA ASN A 435 -23.54 11.49 2.45
C ASN A 435 -23.18 10.73 1.17
N LEU A 436 -23.90 9.66 0.82
CA LEU A 436 -23.64 8.82 -0.34
C LEU A 436 -24.91 8.61 -1.16
N ASP A 437 -24.84 8.90 -2.47
CA ASP A 437 -25.95 8.73 -3.39
C ASP A 437 -26.07 7.29 -3.91
N ASP A 438 -24.92 6.61 -4.11
CA ASP A 438 -24.83 5.25 -4.64
C ASP A 438 -24.38 4.26 -3.55
N ILE A 439 -25.32 3.81 -2.73
CA ILE A 439 -25.11 2.76 -1.72
C ILE A 439 -26.32 1.85 -1.60
N ILE A 440 -26.07 0.56 -1.46
CA ILE A 440 -27.12 -0.47 -1.28
C ILE A 440 -27.28 -0.75 0.22
N PHE A 441 -28.50 -0.72 0.72
CA PHE A 441 -28.83 -1.07 2.11
C PHE A 441 -29.46 -2.48 2.15
N GLU A 442 -28.91 -3.38 3.02
CA GLU A 442 -29.30 -4.78 3.19
C GLU A 442 -29.54 -5.15 4.65
#